data_49543dfa33a381f1d5d61ee5cee93b1c
#
_entry.id   49543dfa33a381f1d5d61ee5cee93b1c
#
_cell.length_a   1.000
_cell.length_b   1.000
_cell.length_c   1.000
_cell.angle_alpha   90.00
_cell.angle_beta   90.00
_cell.angle_gamma   90.00
#
_symmetry.space_group_name_H-M   'P 1'
#
loop_
_entity.id
_entity.type
_entity.pdbx_description
1 polymer ?
#
loop_
_entity_poly.entity_id
_entity_poly.type
_entity_poly.pdbx_seq_one_letter_code
_entity_poly.pdbx_strand_id
1 'polypeptide(L)'
;MNAFKQLLAGAASHQPVGTWIMSASPIVAEAIGLAGFDWAVVDMEHSPLGIADVVHLLQAVAGTPMAPVLRVPWNDTVTLKRVLDAGATTVLVPFVQNADEARRAVAATRYPPQGIRGMAGMSRGSRFGTTPNYLTTANAGICVILQLETPQAVAQLEAIAGVEGVDALFLGPADLSAAMGHVGQLTHPAVMAVLADAVQRCHALGKPVGIVGGTADVVAQYRALGFDFLAVASDLGLLMTAAQAASAALRAQGGTAGQGGQGAALSAQALAPPAGSSSGY
;
A
#
# COMPACT_ATOMS: atom_id res chain seq x y z
N MET A 1 -14.11 -13.99 -0.27
CA MET A 1 -13.49 -13.32 -1.45
C MET A 1 -12.44 -12.36 -0.92
N ASN A 2 -11.32 -12.14 -1.62
CA ASN A 2 -10.26 -11.22 -1.19
C ASN A 2 -10.71 -9.75 -1.33
N ALA A 3 -10.60 -8.95 -0.25
CA ALA A 3 -11.10 -7.58 -0.23
C ALA A 3 -10.39 -6.68 -1.26
N PHE A 4 -9.07 -6.83 -1.42
CA PHE A 4 -8.33 -6.03 -2.39
C PHE A 4 -8.65 -6.40 -3.85
N LYS A 5 -8.85 -7.69 -4.16
CA LYS A 5 -9.35 -8.10 -5.48
C LYS A 5 -10.72 -7.50 -5.81
N GLN A 6 -11.57 -7.31 -4.81
CA GLN A 6 -12.87 -6.61 -5.00
C GLN A 6 -12.67 -5.14 -5.32
N LEU A 7 -11.74 -4.46 -4.64
CA LEU A 7 -11.38 -3.06 -4.96
C LEU A 7 -10.85 -2.94 -6.40
N LEU A 8 -9.94 -3.83 -6.82
CA LEU A 8 -9.43 -3.84 -8.19
C LEU A 8 -10.55 -4.06 -9.23
N ALA A 9 -11.48 -4.95 -8.95
CA ALA A 9 -12.61 -5.21 -9.86
C ALA A 9 -13.56 -4.00 -9.96
N GLY A 10 -13.64 -3.15 -8.93
CA GLY A 10 -14.44 -1.93 -8.91
C GLY A 10 -13.69 -0.67 -9.37
N ALA A 11 -12.39 -0.74 -9.67
CA ALA A 11 -11.53 0.42 -9.89
C ALA A 11 -11.99 1.34 -11.05
N ALA A 12 -12.69 0.80 -12.04
CA ALA A 12 -13.24 1.59 -13.13
C ALA A 12 -14.34 2.58 -12.69
N SER A 13 -15.08 2.27 -11.62
CA SER A 13 -16.15 3.12 -11.08
C SER A 13 -15.72 3.93 -9.86
N HIS A 14 -14.78 3.42 -9.09
CA HIS A 14 -14.22 4.06 -7.91
C HIS A 14 -12.73 3.71 -7.83
N GLN A 15 -11.87 4.66 -8.18
CA GLN A 15 -10.42 4.45 -8.13
C GLN A 15 -9.96 4.35 -6.67
N PRO A 16 -9.46 3.18 -6.21
CA PRO A 16 -9.07 2.99 -4.82
C PRO A 16 -7.92 3.90 -4.39
N VAL A 17 -8.09 4.57 -3.24
CA VAL A 17 -7.06 5.42 -2.64
C VAL A 17 -6.54 4.79 -1.36
N GLY A 18 -5.23 4.68 -1.24
CA GLY A 18 -4.55 4.07 -0.11
C GLY A 18 -3.45 4.93 0.51
N THR A 19 -2.81 4.35 1.52
CA THR A 19 -1.64 4.93 2.20
C THR A 19 -0.68 3.85 2.68
N TRP A 20 0.43 4.23 3.33
CA TRP A 20 1.39 3.31 3.97
C TRP A 20 1.26 3.33 5.49
N ILE A 21 1.38 2.19 6.15
CA ILE A 21 1.47 2.01 7.60
C ILE A 21 2.90 1.56 7.91
N MET A 22 3.67 2.45 8.53
CA MET A 22 5.09 2.29 8.83
C MET A 22 5.42 2.42 10.31
N SER A 23 4.48 2.93 11.13
CA SER A 23 4.71 3.28 12.54
C SER A 23 4.81 2.09 13.50
N ALA A 24 4.50 0.87 13.07
CA ALA A 24 4.36 -0.31 13.93
C ALA A 24 3.30 -0.16 15.06
N SER A 25 2.44 0.86 15.00
CA SER A 25 1.44 1.15 16.04
C SER A 25 0.06 0.65 15.65
N PRO A 26 -0.51 -0.35 16.36
CA PRO A 26 -1.87 -0.81 16.11
C PRO A 26 -2.92 0.31 16.25
N ILE A 27 -2.75 1.23 17.22
CA ILE A 27 -3.65 2.37 17.41
C ILE A 27 -3.63 3.30 16.20
N VAL A 28 -2.44 3.60 15.66
CA VAL A 28 -2.32 4.44 14.47
C VAL A 28 -2.91 3.72 13.25
N ALA A 29 -2.67 2.41 13.10
CA ALA A 29 -3.24 1.62 12.01
C ALA A 29 -4.77 1.60 12.04
N GLU A 30 -5.39 1.45 13.21
CA GLU A 30 -6.84 1.54 13.39
C GLU A 30 -7.36 2.93 13.03
N ALA A 31 -6.73 4.01 13.53
CA ALA A 31 -7.10 5.39 13.21
C ALA A 31 -7.02 5.68 11.71
N ILE A 32 -5.95 5.26 11.03
CA ILE A 32 -5.80 5.36 9.57
C ILE A 32 -6.88 4.55 8.86
N GLY A 33 -7.22 3.36 9.36
CA GLY A 33 -8.27 2.51 8.81
C GLY A 33 -9.67 3.15 8.84
N LEU A 34 -9.89 4.11 9.74
CA LEU A 34 -11.13 4.88 9.88
C LEU A 34 -11.08 6.25 9.17
N ALA A 35 -9.91 6.64 8.63
CA ALA A 35 -9.71 7.95 8.00
C ALA A 35 -10.24 8.05 6.55
N GLY A 36 -10.85 6.99 6.01
CA GLY A 36 -11.48 7.00 4.69
C GLY A 36 -10.60 6.48 3.56
N PHE A 37 -9.45 5.84 3.86
CA PHE A 37 -8.68 5.11 2.86
C PHE A 37 -9.33 3.76 2.54
N ASP A 38 -9.37 3.39 1.24
CA ASP A 38 -9.90 2.09 0.81
C ASP A 38 -8.94 0.94 1.13
N TRP A 39 -7.64 1.21 1.16
CA TRP A 39 -6.59 0.23 1.40
C TRP A 39 -5.34 0.85 2.02
N ALA A 40 -4.49 0.03 2.63
CA ALA A 40 -3.16 0.46 3.06
C ALA A 40 -2.12 -0.65 2.97
N VAL A 41 -0.87 -0.26 2.72
CA VAL A 41 0.28 -1.14 2.81
C VAL A 41 0.78 -1.18 4.25
N VAL A 42 0.77 -2.35 4.86
CA VAL A 42 1.58 -2.66 6.06
C VAL A 42 2.99 -3.00 5.55
N ASP A 43 3.95 -2.16 5.87
CA ASP A 43 5.27 -2.19 5.24
C ASP A 43 6.32 -2.89 6.09
N MET A 44 6.80 -4.06 5.63
CA MET A 44 7.93 -4.75 6.28
C MET A 44 9.27 -4.50 5.56
N GLU A 45 9.29 -3.78 4.44
CA GLU A 45 10.52 -3.51 3.69
C GLU A 45 11.28 -2.31 4.28
N HIS A 46 10.61 -1.18 4.43
CA HIS A 46 11.24 0.08 4.89
C HIS A 46 10.79 0.51 6.27
N SER A 47 10.27 -0.42 7.08
CA SER A 47 9.96 -0.19 8.48
C SER A 47 10.40 -1.36 9.36
N PRO A 48 10.66 -1.15 10.66
CA PRO A 48 11.21 -2.18 11.55
C PRO A 48 10.14 -3.19 12.03
N LEU A 49 9.28 -3.70 11.11
CA LEU A 49 8.21 -4.62 11.43
C LEU A 49 8.66 -6.08 11.41
N GLY A 50 8.43 -6.79 12.50
CA GLY A 50 8.49 -8.25 12.56
C GLY A 50 7.12 -8.91 12.34
N ILE A 51 7.09 -10.25 12.27
CA ILE A 51 5.84 -11.00 12.07
C ILE A 51 4.83 -10.78 13.20
N ALA A 52 5.30 -10.57 14.44
CA ALA A 52 4.40 -10.29 15.57
C ALA A 52 3.68 -8.95 15.40
N ASP A 53 4.41 -7.92 14.95
CA ASP A 53 3.82 -6.60 14.68
C ASP A 53 2.79 -6.67 13.56
N VAL A 54 3.08 -7.44 12.49
CA VAL A 54 2.12 -7.70 11.40
C VAL A 54 0.81 -8.29 11.93
N VAL A 55 0.87 -9.26 12.86
CA VAL A 55 -0.35 -9.83 13.45
C VAL A 55 -1.17 -8.76 14.16
N HIS A 56 -0.53 -7.92 14.98
CA HIS A 56 -1.22 -6.86 15.72
C HIS A 56 -1.81 -5.79 14.78
N LEU A 57 -1.07 -5.39 13.74
CA LEU A 57 -1.56 -4.43 12.75
C LEU A 57 -2.74 -5.00 11.94
N LEU A 58 -2.67 -6.26 11.51
CA LEU A 58 -3.79 -6.94 10.84
C LEU A 58 -5.01 -7.13 11.76
N GLN A 59 -4.81 -7.25 13.08
CA GLN A 59 -5.91 -7.27 14.05
C GLN A 59 -6.55 -5.90 14.19
N ALA A 60 -5.74 -4.83 14.28
CA ALA A 60 -6.21 -3.46 14.40
C ALA A 60 -7.07 -3.04 13.19
N VAL A 61 -6.60 -3.31 11.96
CA VAL A 61 -7.35 -2.92 10.76
C VAL A 61 -8.55 -3.84 10.45
N ALA A 62 -8.64 -5.02 11.06
CA ALA A 62 -9.75 -5.95 10.82
C ALA A 62 -11.13 -5.41 11.24
N GLY A 63 -11.18 -4.43 12.13
CA GLY A 63 -12.40 -3.72 12.57
C GLY A 63 -12.75 -2.51 11.71
N THR A 64 -11.97 -2.20 10.67
CA THR A 64 -12.14 -1.03 9.81
C THR A 64 -12.54 -1.46 8.38
N PRO A 65 -13.08 -0.57 7.54
CA PRO A 65 -13.40 -0.88 6.16
C PRO A 65 -12.17 -1.02 5.24
N MET A 66 -10.99 -0.63 5.69
CA MET A 66 -9.76 -0.56 4.90
C MET A 66 -9.18 -1.96 4.62
N ALA A 67 -8.88 -2.24 3.35
CA ALA A 67 -8.24 -3.50 2.94
C ALA A 67 -6.72 -3.47 3.19
N PRO A 68 -6.14 -4.36 4.03
CA PRO A 68 -4.70 -4.42 4.22
C PRO A 68 -4.00 -5.12 3.06
N VAL A 69 -2.90 -4.53 2.59
CA VAL A 69 -1.90 -5.10 1.70
C VAL A 69 -0.59 -5.22 2.48
N LEU A 70 0.05 -6.37 2.48
CA LEU A 70 1.30 -6.56 3.19
C LEU A 70 2.48 -6.52 2.22
N ARG A 71 3.37 -5.52 2.34
CA ARG A 71 4.63 -5.52 1.61
C ARG A 71 5.67 -6.31 2.40
N VAL A 72 6.14 -7.41 1.79
CA VAL A 72 7.22 -8.22 2.37
C VAL A 72 8.57 -7.53 2.16
N PRO A 73 9.59 -7.79 3.00
CA PRO A 73 10.90 -7.14 2.86
C PRO A 73 11.67 -7.59 1.62
N TRP A 74 11.36 -8.78 1.10
CA TRP A 74 12.01 -9.36 -0.08
C TRP A 74 11.18 -10.49 -0.67
N ASN A 75 11.46 -10.91 -1.91
CA ASN A 75 10.89 -12.09 -2.55
C ASN A 75 11.47 -13.38 -1.92
N ASP A 76 11.11 -13.65 -0.69
CA ASP A 76 11.58 -14.79 0.11
C ASP A 76 10.44 -15.74 0.46
N THR A 77 10.62 -17.03 0.12
CA THR A 77 9.62 -18.07 0.32
C THR A 77 9.24 -18.27 1.79
N VAL A 78 10.20 -18.14 2.71
CA VAL A 78 9.94 -18.34 4.15
C VAL A 78 9.12 -17.17 4.70
N THR A 79 9.46 -15.95 4.33
CA THR A 79 8.74 -14.75 4.73
C THR A 79 7.31 -14.76 4.18
N LEU A 80 7.13 -15.05 2.88
CA LEU A 80 5.80 -15.15 2.26
C LEU A 80 4.92 -16.19 2.97
N LYS A 81 5.44 -17.40 3.26
CA LYS A 81 4.72 -18.41 4.04
C LYS A 81 4.27 -17.84 5.41
N ARG A 82 5.19 -17.21 6.15
CA ARG A 82 4.93 -16.73 7.52
C ARG A 82 3.90 -15.61 7.56
N VAL A 83 3.95 -14.66 6.63
CA VAL A 83 2.96 -13.56 6.59
C VAL A 83 1.57 -14.04 6.18
N LEU A 84 1.47 -15.03 5.29
CA LEU A 84 0.20 -15.66 4.93
C LEU A 84 -0.38 -16.46 6.11
N ASP A 85 0.46 -17.13 6.89
CA ASP A 85 0.04 -17.82 8.12
C ASP A 85 -0.34 -16.83 9.23
N ALA A 86 0.27 -15.64 9.27
CA ALA A 86 -0.14 -14.52 10.12
C ALA A 86 -1.48 -13.90 9.70
N GLY A 87 -2.02 -14.29 8.54
CA GLY A 87 -3.37 -13.91 8.08
C GLY A 87 -3.42 -12.82 7.01
N ALA A 88 -2.28 -12.46 6.41
CA ALA A 88 -2.29 -11.66 5.20
C ALA A 88 -2.98 -12.42 4.06
N THR A 89 -3.81 -11.73 3.28
CA THR A 89 -4.46 -12.28 2.10
C THR A 89 -4.03 -11.56 0.82
N THR A 90 -3.41 -10.39 0.94
CA THR A 90 -2.85 -9.63 -0.16
C THR A 90 -1.40 -9.32 0.15
N VAL A 91 -0.49 -9.68 -0.75
CA VAL A 91 0.94 -9.42 -0.61
C VAL A 91 1.45 -8.56 -1.75
N LEU A 92 2.30 -7.60 -1.42
CA LEU A 92 3.10 -6.81 -2.34
C LEU A 92 4.55 -7.27 -2.22
N VAL A 93 5.09 -7.82 -3.32
CA VAL A 93 6.46 -8.35 -3.37
C VAL A 93 7.34 -7.32 -4.09
N PRO A 94 8.31 -6.71 -3.39
CA PRO A 94 9.16 -5.68 -3.96
C PRO A 94 10.23 -6.26 -4.89
N PHE A 95 10.82 -5.40 -5.69
CA PHE A 95 12.05 -5.60 -6.45
C PHE A 95 12.04 -6.81 -7.39
N VAL A 96 10.90 -7.11 -8.00
CA VAL A 96 10.77 -8.21 -8.98
C VAL A 96 11.32 -7.78 -10.32
N GLN A 97 12.34 -8.49 -10.83
CA GLN A 97 13.11 -8.10 -12.01
C GLN A 97 12.74 -8.85 -13.29
N ASN A 98 12.14 -10.05 -13.19
CA ASN A 98 11.87 -10.92 -14.33
C ASN A 98 10.77 -11.94 -14.03
N ALA A 99 10.35 -12.68 -15.08
CA ALA A 99 9.30 -13.69 -14.97
C ALA A 99 9.63 -14.85 -14.05
N ASP A 100 10.91 -15.22 -13.88
CA ASP A 100 11.31 -16.30 -12.97
C ASP A 100 11.13 -15.88 -11.52
N GLU A 101 11.44 -14.63 -11.20
CA GLU A 101 11.17 -14.06 -9.88
C GLU A 101 9.66 -13.94 -9.61
N ALA A 102 8.89 -13.54 -10.60
CA ALA A 102 7.44 -13.52 -10.52
C ALA A 102 6.87 -14.93 -10.24
N ARG A 103 7.33 -15.96 -10.96
CA ARG A 103 6.93 -17.35 -10.72
C ARG A 103 7.28 -17.82 -9.31
N ARG A 104 8.48 -17.48 -8.81
CA ARG A 104 8.90 -17.81 -7.43
C ARG A 104 7.98 -17.15 -6.40
N ALA A 105 7.66 -15.86 -6.58
CA ALA A 105 6.76 -15.14 -5.70
C ALA A 105 5.37 -15.80 -5.66
N VAL A 106 4.78 -16.06 -6.82
CA VAL A 106 3.46 -16.73 -6.91
C VAL A 106 3.51 -18.12 -6.29
N ALA A 107 4.50 -18.96 -6.63
CA ALA A 107 4.63 -20.32 -6.11
C ALA A 107 4.74 -20.33 -4.57
N ALA A 108 5.45 -19.36 -3.98
CA ALA A 108 5.60 -19.23 -2.53
C ALA A 108 4.27 -18.89 -1.82
N THR A 109 3.27 -18.39 -2.54
CA THR A 109 1.95 -18.05 -1.99
C THR A 109 0.89 -19.14 -2.16
N ARG A 110 1.19 -20.20 -2.90
CA ARG A 110 0.23 -21.27 -3.24
C ARG A 110 0.61 -22.58 -2.55
N TYR A 111 -0.39 -23.27 -2.01
CA TYR A 111 -0.22 -24.66 -1.56
C TYR A 111 -0.01 -25.59 -2.77
N PRO A 112 0.71 -26.74 -2.57
CA PRO A 112 0.81 -27.76 -3.61
C PRO A 112 -0.56 -28.26 -4.09
N PRO A 113 -0.70 -28.71 -5.37
CA PRO A 113 0.36 -28.80 -6.37
C PRO A 113 0.64 -27.50 -7.15
N GLN A 114 -0.10 -26.41 -6.90
CA GLN A 114 0.00 -25.13 -7.63
C GLN A 114 1.22 -24.29 -7.20
N GLY A 115 1.84 -24.62 -6.05
CA GLY A 115 2.99 -23.91 -5.54
C GLY A 115 3.76 -24.71 -4.48
N ILE A 116 4.56 -24.00 -3.69
CA ILE A 116 5.50 -24.56 -2.71
C ILE A 116 5.28 -24.06 -1.28
N ARG A 117 4.18 -23.33 -1.02
CA ARG A 117 3.86 -22.84 0.32
C ARG A 117 3.72 -24.03 1.27
N GLY A 118 4.48 -24.05 2.38
CA GLY A 118 4.31 -25.04 3.43
C GLY A 118 2.93 -24.95 4.07
N MET A 119 2.30 -26.11 4.32
CA MET A 119 0.94 -26.19 4.83
C MET A 119 0.88 -26.01 6.36
N ALA A 120 -0.07 -25.20 6.83
CA ALA A 120 -0.40 -25.05 8.24
C ALA A 120 -1.92 -25.03 8.42
N GLY A 121 -2.47 -26.08 9.01
CA GLY A 121 -3.92 -26.18 9.30
C GLY A 121 -4.34 -25.28 10.46
N MET A 122 -3.46 -25.06 11.45
CA MET A 122 -3.70 -24.28 12.66
C MET A 122 -2.90 -22.96 12.62
N SER A 123 -3.38 -22.00 11.85
CA SER A 123 -2.75 -20.68 11.73
C SER A 123 -3.80 -19.58 11.80
N ARG A 124 -3.38 -18.31 11.97
CA ARG A 124 -4.31 -17.18 11.91
C ARG A 124 -4.96 -17.06 10.52
N GLY A 125 -4.23 -17.42 9.44
CA GLY A 125 -4.77 -17.43 8.08
C GLY A 125 -5.98 -18.38 7.95
N SER A 126 -5.98 -19.53 8.61
CA SER A 126 -7.11 -20.46 8.66
C SER A 126 -8.14 -20.12 9.73
N ARG A 127 -8.02 -18.97 10.41
CA ARG A 127 -8.76 -18.63 11.64
C ARG A 127 -8.66 -19.75 12.68
N PHE A 128 -7.42 -20.21 12.91
CA PHE A 128 -7.11 -21.28 13.86
C PHE A 128 -7.88 -22.59 13.57
N GLY A 129 -7.97 -22.94 12.28
CA GLY A 129 -8.65 -24.17 11.83
C GLY A 129 -10.18 -24.06 11.75
N THR A 130 -10.79 -22.91 12.05
CA THR A 130 -12.25 -22.74 12.02
C THR A 130 -12.80 -22.42 10.63
N THR A 131 -11.97 -22.05 9.66
CA THR A 131 -12.40 -21.82 8.29
C THR A 131 -12.59 -23.15 7.56
N PRO A 132 -13.82 -23.49 7.13
CA PRO A 132 -14.07 -24.75 6.42
C PRO A 132 -13.26 -24.82 5.12
N ASN A 133 -12.70 -25.98 4.83
CA ASN A 133 -11.96 -26.24 3.58
C ASN A 133 -10.79 -25.28 3.29
N TYR A 134 -10.24 -24.60 4.31
CA TYR A 134 -9.21 -23.58 4.12
C TYR A 134 -8.05 -24.06 3.23
N LEU A 135 -7.51 -25.27 3.50
CA LEU A 135 -6.34 -25.79 2.78
C LEU A 135 -6.58 -25.98 1.26
N THR A 136 -7.82 -26.21 0.86
CA THR A 136 -8.19 -26.37 -0.56
C THR A 136 -8.67 -25.08 -1.22
N THR A 137 -9.06 -24.08 -0.45
CA THR A 137 -9.61 -22.81 -0.97
C THR A 137 -8.66 -21.60 -0.82
N ALA A 138 -7.63 -21.72 0.03
CA ALA A 138 -6.72 -20.62 0.36
C ALA A 138 -6.04 -20.02 -0.88
N ASN A 139 -5.59 -20.84 -1.83
CA ASN A 139 -4.88 -20.36 -3.03
C ASN A 139 -5.69 -19.32 -3.81
N ALA A 140 -6.99 -19.52 -3.99
CA ALA A 140 -7.87 -18.59 -4.70
C ALA A 140 -8.10 -17.29 -3.90
N GLY A 141 -7.97 -17.34 -2.58
CA GLY A 141 -8.16 -16.21 -1.67
C GLY A 141 -6.98 -15.24 -1.59
N ILE A 142 -5.82 -15.56 -2.18
CA ILE A 142 -4.62 -14.72 -2.10
C ILE A 142 -4.48 -13.84 -3.32
N CYS A 143 -4.21 -12.55 -3.09
CA CYS A 143 -3.86 -11.55 -4.09
C CYS A 143 -2.35 -11.33 -4.08
N VAL A 144 -1.71 -11.40 -5.25
CA VAL A 144 -0.27 -11.18 -5.43
C VAL A 144 -0.06 -9.95 -6.30
N ILE A 145 0.58 -8.94 -5.73
CA ILE A 145 0.98 -7.71 -6.40
C ILE A 145 2.50 -7.74 -6.50
N LEU A 146 3.05 -7.49 -7.69
CA LEU A 146 4.50 -7.44 -7.90
C LEU A 146 4.95 -6.01 -8.17
N GLN A 147 5.99 -5.56 -7.45
CA GLN A 147 6.52 -4.20 -7.57
C GLN A 147 7.71 -4.18 -8.52
N LEU A 148 7.60 -3.33 -9.55
CA LEU A 148 8.61 -3.05 -10.56
C LEU A 148 9.19 -1.65 -10.29
N GLU A 149 10.48 -1.54 -10.07
CA GLU A 149 11.11 -0.32 -9.59
C GLU A 149 12.52 -0.09 -10.17
N THR A 150 12.83 -0.79 -11.26
CA THR A 150 14.02 -0.53 -12.06
C THR A 150 13.67 -0.49 -13.55
N PRO A 151 14.45 0.21 -14.40
CA PRO A 151 14.25 0.19 -15.85
C PRO A 151 14.27 -1.22 -16.43
N GLN A 152 15.11 -2.12 -15.85
CA GLN A 152 15.22 -3.52 -16.26
C GLN A 152 13.94 -4.29 -15.98
N ALA A 153 13.34 -4.10 -14.80
CA ALA A 153 12.06 -4.71 -14.45
C ALA A 153 10.92 -4.19 -15.34
N VAL A 154 10.86 -2.88 -15.59
CA VAL A 154 9.87 -2.29 -16.51
C VAL A 154 10.05 -2.80 -17.94
N ALA A 155 11.27 -3.05 -18.40
CA ALA A 155 11.51 -3.66 -19.71
C ALA A 155 10.98 -5.11 -19.79
N GLN A 156 10.80 -5.81 -18.67
CA GLN A 156 10.27 -7.18 -18.57
C GLN A 156 8.77 -7.22 -18.18
N LEU A 157 8.06 -6.08 -18.22
CA LEU A 157 6.71 -5.91 -17.70
C LEU A 157 5.75 -6.99 -18.22
N GLU A 158 5.69 -7.24 -19.52
CA GLU A 158 4.78 -8.22 -20.10
C GLU A 158 5.09 -9.64 -19.64
N ALA A 159 6.36 -10.00 -19.56
CA ALA A 159 6.79 -11.31 -19.11
C ALA A 159 6.44 -11.53 -17.63
N ILE A 160 6.57 -10.50 -16.78
CA ILE A 160 6.20 -10.51 -15.37
C ILE A 160 4.68 -10.56 -15.22
N ALA A 161 3.95 -9.65 -15.87
CA ALA A 161 2.49 -9.55 -15.81
C ALA A 161 1.78 -10.79 -16.35
N GLY A 162 2.37 -11.47 -17.33
CA GLY A 162 1.85 -12.69 -17.95
C GLY A 162 2.00 -13.95 -17.10
N VAL A 163 2.71 -13.90 -15.96
CA VAL A 163 2.81 -15.05 -15.05
C VAL A 163 1.46 -15.31 -14.41
N GLU A 164 0.97 -16.55 -14.54
CA GLU A 164 -0.29 -16.98 -13.93
C GLU A 164 -0.23 -16.80 -12.40
N GLY A 165 -1.26 -16.18 -11.84
CA GLY A 165 -1.35 -15.91 -10.39
C GLY A 165 -0.82 -14.52 -9.98
N VAL A 166 -0.27 -13.72 -10.89
CA VAL A 166 -0.03 -12.29 -10.69
C VAL A 166 -1.34 -11.55 -10.89
N ASP A 167 -1.84 -10.90 -9.85
CA ASP A 167 -3.13 -10.21 -9.85
C ASP A 167 -3.02 -8.74 -10.28
N ALA A 168 -1.94 -8.06 -9.90
CA ALA A 168 -1.68 -6.66 -10.25
C ALA A 168 -0.18 -6.36 -10.27
N LEU A 169 0.19 -5.25 -10.89
CA LEU A 169 1.52 -4.67 -10.79
C LEU A 169 1.51 -3.39 -9.94
N PHE A 170 2.66 -3.04 -9.41
CA PHE A 170 2.88 -1.80 -8.69
C PHE A 170 4.20 -1.16 -9.15
N LEU A 171 4.21 0.13 -9.43
CA LEU A 171 5.45 0.83 -9.78
C LEU A 171 6.01 1.54 -8.56
N GLY A 172 7.31 1.30 -8.26
CA GLY A 172 8.06 1.97 -7.21
C GLY A 172 8.76 3.22 -7.74
N PRO A 173 8.15 4.43 -7.70
CA PRO A 173 8.69 5.59 -8.38
C PRO A 173 9.98 6.13 -7.77
N ALA A 174 10.22 5.89 -6.47
CA ALA A 174 11.43 6.33 -5.78
C ALA A 174 12.66 5.60 -6.30
N ASP A 175 12.63 4.25 -6.27
CA ASP A 175 13.73 3.42 -6.74
C ASP A 175 13.88 3.50 -8.26
N LEU A 176 12.76 3.56 -9.00
CA LEU A 176 12.80 3.76 -10.44
C LEU A 176 13.51 5.07 -10.81
N SER A 177 13.14 6.19 -10.15
CA SER A 177 13.80 7.48 -10.41
C SER A 177 15.28 7.44 -10.05
N ALA A 178 15.63 6.79 -8.95
CA ALA A 178 17.03 6.63 -8.53
C ALA A 178 17.83 5.77 -9.53
N ALA A 179 17.27 4.63 -9.96
CA ALA A 179 17.89 3.75 -10.95
C ALA A 179 18.06 4.43 -12.34
N MET A 180 17.21 5.41 -12.66
CA MET A 180 17.33 6.25 -13.86
C MET A 180 18.30 7.44 -13.69
N GLY A 181 18.93 7.62 -12.53
CA GLY A 181 19.84 8.73 -12.24
C GLY A 181 19.14 10.02 -11.80
N HIS A 182 17.84 9.98 -11.47
CA HIS A 182 17.02 11.10 -11.06
C HIS A 182 16.59 11.00 -9.59
N VAL A 183 17.55 10.75 -8.68
CA VAL A 183 17.29 10.53 -7.24
C VAL A 183 16.38 11.60 -6.66
N GLY A 184 15.24 11.19 -6.06
CA GLY A 184 14.27 12.08 -5.42
C GLY A 184 13.40 12.91 -6.39
N GLN A 185 13.60 12.81 -7.70
CA GLN A 185 12.87 13.56 -8.72
C GLN A 185 11.74 12.70 -9.32
N LEU A 186 10.75 12.35 -8.50
CA LEU A 186 9.68 11.41 -8.86
C LEU A 186 8.84 11.84 -10.06
N THR A 187 8.79 13.15 -10.34
CA THR A 187 8.05 13.75 -11.46
C THR A 187 8.96 14.25 -12.58
N HIS A 188 10.24 13.81 -12.60
CA HIS A 188 11.13 14.14 -13.71
C HIS A 188 10.52 13.64 -15.04
N PRO A 189 10.57 14.43 -16.15
CA PRO A 189 9.92 14.06 -17.40
C PRO A 189 10.26 12.67 -17.93
N ALA A 190 11.53 12.25 -17.81
CA ALA A 190 11.96 10.92 -18.21
C ALA A 190 11.31 9.81 -17.36
N VAL A 191 11.17 10.02 -16.03
CA VAL A 191 10.50 9.08 -15.13
C VAL A 191 9.01 9.01 -15.47
N MET A 192 8.36 10.16 -15.63
CA MET A 192 6.95 10.24 -15.99
C MET A 192 6.64 9.56 -17.34
N ALA A 193 7.56 9.65 -18.31
CA ALA A 193 7.42 8.96 -19.59
C ALA A 193 7.45 7.43 -19.43
N VAL A 194 8.36 6.90 -18.60
CA VAL A 194 8.42 5.46 -18.29
C VAL A 194 7.16 5.00 -17.55
N LEU A 195 6.66 5.78 -16.59
CA LEU A 195 5.44 5.48 -15.86
C LEU A 195 4.22 5.45 -16.80
N ALA A 196 4.10 6.42 -17.72
CA ALA A 196 3.01 6.48 -18.69
C ALA A 196 3.02 5.28 -19.66
N ASP A 197 4.20 4.91 -20.19
CA ASP A 197 4.38 3.72 -21.02
C ASP A 197 3.97 2.44 -20.27
N ALA A 198 4.43 2.29 -19.04
CA ALA A 198 4.12 1.12 -18.23
C ALA A 198 2.60 0.98 -17.97
N VAL A 199 1.88 2.09 -17.69
CA VAL A 199 0.42 2.07 -17.53
C VAL A 199 -0.27 1.57 -18.81
N GLN A 200 0.09 2.12 -19.96
CA GLN A 200 -0.50 1.70 -21.25
C GLN A 200 -0.29 0.22 -21.53
N ARG A 201 0.92 -0.29 -21.25
CA ARG A 201 1.27 -1.71 -21.42
C ARG A 201 0.50 -2.60 -20.44
N CYS A 202 0.34 -2.20 -19.20
CA CYS A 202 -0.49 -2.92 -18.22
C CYS A 202 -1.94 -3.00 -18.68
N HIS A 203 -2.52 -1.89 -19.13
CA HIS A 203 -3.91 -1.85 -19.63
C HIS A 203 -4.09 -2.72 -20.89
N ALA A 204 -3.12 -2.75 -21.80
CA ALA A 204 -3.16 -3.63 -22.98
C ALA A 204 -3.20 -5.12 -22.61
N LEU A 205 -2.67 -5.49 -21.43
CA LEU A 205 -2.69 -6.84 -20.87
C LEU A 205 -3.91 -7.09 -19.96
N GLY A 206 -4.78 -6.11 -19.74
CA GLY A 206 -5.86 -6.18 -18.75
C GLY A 206 -5.36 -6.35 -17.33
N LYS A 207 -4.15 -5.85 -17.01
CA LYS A 207 -3.49 -5.99 -15.72
C LYS A 207 -3.59 -4.69 -14.93
N PRO A 208 -4.27 -4.66 -13.77
CA PRO A 208 -4.31 -3.47 -12.92
C PRO A 208 -2.90 -3.05 -12.48
N VAL A 209 -2.67 -1.73 -12.43
CA VAL A 209 -1.39 -1.15 -12.00
C VAL A 209 -1.57 -0.02 -11.01
N GLY A 210 -0.79 -0.06 -9.92
CA GLY A 210 -0.80 0.94 -8.86
C GLY A 210 0.52 1.68 -8.70
N ILE A 211 0.47 2.78 -7.92
CA ILE A 211 1.62 3.61 -7.60
C ILE A 211 1.41 4.36 -6.29
N VAL A 212 2.51 4.82 -5.68
CA VAL A 212 2.49 5.70 -4.50
C VAL A 212 3.13 7.05 -4.82
N GLY A 213 2.55 8.12 -4.30
CA GLY A 213 3.13 9.47 -4.31
C GLY A 213 3.32 10.03 -2.91
N GLY A 214 4.33 10.90 -2.73
CA GLY A 214 4.61 11.52 -1.43
C GLY A 214 3.59 12.59 -1.04
N THR A 215 2.93 13.23 -2.01
CA THR A 215 1.95 14.31 -1.81
C THR A 215 0.73 14.11 -2.71
N ALA A 216 -0.37 14.78 -2.35
CA ALA A 216 -1.60 14.77 -3.16
C ALA A 216 -1.37 15.30 -4.59
N ASP A 217 -0.51 16.31 -4.76
CA ASP A 217 -0.19 16.89 -6.07
C ASP A 217 0.55 15.89 -6.98
N VAL A 218 1.50 15.13 -6.43
CA VAL A 218 2.19 14.07 -7.15
C VAL A 218 1.22 12.94 -7.52
N VAL A 219 0.35 12.54 -6.58
CA VAL A 219 -0.69 11.52 -6.83
C VAL A 219 -1.68 11.98 -7.89
N ALA A 220 -2.04 13.29 -7.95
CA ALA A 220 -2.89 13.83 -9.00
C ALA A 220 -2.25 13.69 -10.40
N GLN A 221 -0.94 13.91 -10.51
CA GLN A 221 -0.20 13.68 -11.76
C GLN A 221 -0.22 12.20 -12.16
N TYR A 222 -0.01 11.28 -11.21
CA TYR A 222 -0.09 9.84 -11.47
C TYR A 222 -1.50 9.39 -11.85
N ARG A 223 -2.54 9.97 -11.22
CA ARG A 223 -3.93 9.75 -11.61
C ARG A 223 -4.18 10.12 -13.07
N ALA A 224 -3.61 11.23 -13.52
CA ALA A 224 -3.73 11.68 -14.92
C ALA A 224 -3.05 10.73 -15.92
N LEU A 225 -2.06 9.91 -15.49
CA LEU A 225 -1.46 8.87 -16.32
C LEU A 225 -2.35 7.61 -16.45
N GLY A 226 -3.38 7.48 -15.61
CA GLY A 226 -4.34 6.37 -15.69
C GLY A 226 -4.04 5.18 -14.78
N PHE A 227 -3.26 5.33 -13.70
CA PHE A 227 -3.09 4.26 -12.71
C PHE A 227 -4.43 3.82 -12.12
N ASP A 228 -4.63 2.52 -11.90
CA ASP A 228 -5.90 1.95 -11.46
C ASP A 228 -6.12 2.10 -9.94
N PHE A 229 -5.07 2.08 -9.13
CA PHE A 229 -5.11 2.30 -7.69
C PHE A 229 -3.92 3.12 -7.22
N LEU A 230 -4.16 4.04 -6.30
CA LEU A 230 -3.19 5.06 -5.89
C LEU A 230 -2.98 5.05 -4.39
N ALA A 231 -1.77 5.37 -3.94
CA ALA A 231 -1.53 5.65 -2.53
C ALA A 231 -0.82 6.99 -2.34
N VAL A 232 -1.05 7.60 -1.18
CA VAL A 232 -0.45 8.87 -0.80
C VAL A 232 0.21 8.76 0.57
N ALA A 233 1.45 9.27 0.67
CA ALA A 233 2.19 9.41 1.92
C ALA A 233 2.29 8.12 2.76
N SER A 234 2.47 8.27 4.05
CA SER A 234 2.41 7.22 5.07
C SER A 234 1.82 7.81 6.36
N ASP A 235 1.42 6.96 7.28
CA ASP A 235 0.98 7.34 8.64
C ASP A 235 1.98 8.27 9.33
N LEU A 236 3.27 7.95 9.28
CA LEU A 236 4.34 8.80 9.81
C LEU A 236 4.49 10.10 9.03
N GLY A 237 4.39 10.06 7.69
CA GLY A 237 4.46 11.24 6.84
C GLY A 237 3.32 12.22 7.10
N LEU A 238 2.10 11.71 7.21
CA LEU A 238 0.91 12.49 7.56
C LEU A 238 1.04 13.11 8.95
N LEU A 239 1.47 12.32 9.95
CA LEU A 239 1.71 12.79 11.31
C LEU A 239 2.77 13.91 11.34
N MET A 240 3.91 13.70 10.69
CA MET A 240 5.01 14.68 10.67
C MET A 240 4.60 15.98 9.99
N THR A 241 3.88 15.90 8.87
CA THR A 241 3.38 17.08 8.15
C THR A 241 2.43 17.90 9.04
N ALA A 242 1.46 17.24 9.68
CA ALA A 242 0.51 17.91 10.57
C ALA A 242 1.20 18.51 11.81
N ALA A 243 2.11 17.78 12.45
CA ALA A 243 2.85 18.23 13.63
C ALA A 243 3.76 19.42 13.30
N GLN A 244 4.47 19.39 12.18
CA GLN A 244 5.32 20.50 11.74
C GLN A 244 4.51 21.76 11.43
N ALA A 245 3.38 21.61 10.73
CA ALA A 245 2.48 22.74 10.44
C ALA A 245 1.94 23.38 11.72
N ALA A 246 1.48 22.58 12.69
CA ALA A 246 1.00 23.08 14.00
C ALA A 246 2.11 23.81 14.78
N SER A 247 3.31 23.24 14.85
CA SER A 247 4.46 23.85 15.50
C SER A 247 4.87 25.18 14.87
N ALA A 248 4.92 25.24 13.54
CA ALA A 248 5.24 26.45 12.79
C ALA A 248 4.20 27.57 13.01
N ALA A 249 2.91 27.24 12.99
CA ALA A 249 1.82 28.17 13.23
C ALA A 249 1.90 28.82 14.62
N LEU A 250 2.18 28.02 15.67
CA LEU A 250 2.33 28.53 17.04
C LEU A 250 3.57 29.45 17.20
N ARG A 251 4.67 29.09 16.56
CA ARG A 251 5.91 29.94 16.61
C ARG A 251 5.72 31.27 15.89
N ALA A 252 5.00 31.28 14.75
CA ALA A 252 4.69 32.51 14.04
C ALA A 252 3.82 33.47 14.87
N GLN A 253 2.87 32.95 15.66
CA GLN A 253 2.04 33.74 16.55
C GLN A 253 2.83 34.33 17.75
N GLY A 254 3.80 33.56 18.31
CA GLY A 254 4.63 33.99 19.43
C GLY A 254 5.65 35.08 19.05
N GLY A 255 6.08 35.15 17.79
CA GLY A 255 6.98 36.18 17.28
C GLY A 255 6.35 37.57 17.11
N THR A 256 5.03 37.70 17.06
CA THR A 256 4.29 38.95 16.93
C THR A 256 3.87 39.57 18.26
N ALA A 257 4.05 38.89 19.38
CA ALA A 257 3.67 39.39 20.72
C ALA A 257 4.58 40.49 21.27
N GLY A 258 5.60 40.98 20.49
CA GLY A 258 6.50 42.07 20.85
C GLY A 258 6.12 43.44 20.32
N GLN A 259 5.08 43.57 19.45
CA GLN A 259 4.61 44.87 18.96
C GLN A 259 3.08 44.91 18.84
N GLY A 260 2.41 45.57 19.78
CA GLY A 260 1.03 46.07 19.65
C GLY A 260 -0.04 45.02 19.90
N GLY A 261 -0.64 45.06 21.11
CA GLY A 261 -1.83 44.29 21.44
C GLY A 261 -3.04 44.63 20.59
N GLN A 262 -3.59 43.64 19.95
CA GLN A 262 -5.02 43.48 19.69
C GLN A 262 -5.25 41.99 19.36
N GLY A 263 -6.04 41.29 20.17
CA GLY A 263 -6.28 39.88 20.04
C GLY A 263 -7.03 39.51 18.77
N ALA A 264 -6.42 38.72 17.93
CA ALA A 264 -7.14 37.95 16.93
C ALA A 264 -7.54 36.60 17.53
N ALA A 265 -8.84 36.39 17.71
CA ALA A 265 -9.40 35.12 18.13
C ALA A 265 -9.01 34.04 17.11
N LEU A 266 -8.38 32.97 17.57
CA LEU A 266 -8.18 31.75 16.81
C LEU A 266 -9.52 31.24 16.30
N SER A 267 -9.72 31.23 14.99
CA SER A 267 -10.89 30.55 14.43
C SER A 267 -10.70 29.02 14.63
N ALA A 268 -11.59 28.42 15.41
CA ALA A 268 -11.62 26.98 15.69
C ALA A 268 -11.95 26.10 14.45
N GLN A 269 -11.90 26.67 13.25
CA GLN A 269 -12.31 26.00 12.01
C GLN A 269 -11.26 25.02 11.44
N ALA A 270 -10.00 25.06 11.89
CA ALA A 270 -8.96 24.15 11.36
C ALA A 270 -8.93 22.77 12.03
N LEU A 271 -9.73 22.53 13.08
CA LEU A 271 -9.77 21.27 13.83
C LEU A 271 -11.18 20.64 13.92
N ALA A 272 -12.17 21.20 13.22
CA ALA A 272 -13.50 20.61 13.19
C ALA A 272 -13.57 19.46 12.18
N PRO A 273 -14.12 18.30 12.54
CA PRO A 273 -14.43 17.26 11.56
C PRO A 273 -15.45 17.77 10.56
N PRO A 274 -15.49 17.22 9.32
CA PRO A 274 -16.45 17.66 8.30
C PRO A 274 -17.87 17.50 8.85
N ALA A 275 -18.70 18.54 8.68
CA ALA A 275 -20.08 18.55 9.10
C ALA A 275 -20.87 17.44 8.38
N GLY A 276 -21.34 16.44 9.12
CA GLY A 276 -22.17 15.38 8.54
C GLY A 276 -22.29 14.08 9.33
N SER A 277 -21.76 13.95 10.54
CA SER A 277 -22.01 12.77 11.37
C SER A 277 -22.67 13.15 12.70
N SER A 278 -24.00 13.32 12.68
CA SER A 278 -24.81 13.21 13.89
C SER A 278 -25.06 11.73 14.16
N SER A 279 -24.39 11.15 15.12
CA SER A 279 -24.87 9.94 15.77
C SER A 279 -24.51 10.04 17.23
N GLY A 280 -25.56 10.10 18.05
CA GLY A 280 -25.47 9.99 19.47
C GLY A 280 -24.87 8.68 19.93
N TYR A 281 -24.51 8.69 21.19
CA TYR A 281 -24.04 7.54 21.97
C TYR A 281 -24.89 6.30 21.80
#